data_3f04374bfef7ff4820a6f23817514081
#
_entry.id   3f04374bfef7ff4820a6f23817514081
#
_cell.length_a   1.000
_cell.length_b   1.000
_cell.length_c   1.000
_cell.angle_alpha   90.00
_cell.angle_beta   90.00
_cell.angle_gamma   90.00
#
_symmetry.space_group_name_H-M   'P 1'
#
loop_
_entity.id
_entity.type
_entity.pdbx_description
1 polymer ?
#
loop_
_entity_poly.entity_id
_entity_poly.type
_entity_poly.pdbx_seq_one_letter_code
_entity_poly.pdbx_strand_id
1 'polypeptide(L)' 'KSKKAPDNLLKLGITMVQLGEKDQGCKMISGLKKEYPKASKSVLQKAQYEQKKFKCKS' A
#
# COMPACT_ATOMS: atom_id res chain seq x y z
N LYS A 1 8.87 -17.77 -2.23
CA LYS A 1 8.35 -17.30 -1.52
C LYS A 1 8.61 -16.01 -1.07
N SER A 2 8.23 -15.04 -1.56
CA SER A 2 8.47 -13.79 -1.24
C SER A 2 7.48 -13.32 -0.35
N LYS A 3 7.44 -13.74 0.83
CA LYS A 3 6.49 -13.32 1.71
C LYS A 3 6.46 -11.87 1.91
N LYS A 4 7.54 -11.17 1.75
CA LYS A 4 7.55 -9.74 1.98
C LYS A 4 7.64 -8.94 0.70
N ALA A 5 7.06 -9.44 -0.35
CA ALA A 5 7.06 -8.70 -1.60
C ALA A 5 6.24 -7.42 -1.46
N PRO A 6 6.70 -6.30 -2.02
CA PRO A 6 5.96 -5.04 -1.93
C PRO A 6 4.60 -5.14 -2.58
N ASP A 7 4.47 -5.94 -3.61
CA ASP A 7 3.21 -6.14 -4.28
C ASP A 7 2.17 -6.74 -3.33
N ASN A 8 2.61 -7.71 -2.54
CA ASN A 8 1.71 -8.36 -1.59
C ASN A 8 1.29 -7.38 -0.50
N LEU A 9 2.21 -6.58 -0.04
CA LEU A 9 1.89 -5.60 0.98
C LEU A 9 0.87 -4.59 0.46
N LEU A 10 1.04 -4.16 -0.78
CA LEU A 10 0.11 -3.22 -1.37
C LEU A 10 -1.28 -3.83 -1.48
N LYS A 11 -1.36 -5.06 -1.94
CA LYS A 11 -2.65 -5.72 -2.06
C LYS A 11 -3.32 -5.87 -0.71
N LEU A 12 -2.56 -6.22 0.30
CA LEU A 12 -3.13 -6.37 1.62
C LEU A 12 -3.66 -5.05 2.13
N GLY A 13 -2.91 -3.97 1.91
CA GLY A 13 -3.36 -2.66 2.34
C GLY A 13 -4.67 -2.27 1.67
N ILE A 14 -4.77 -2.52 0.37
CA ILE A 14 -6.00 -2.22 -0.36
C ILE A 14 -7.15 -3.03 0.19
N THR A 15 -6.91 -4.30 0.46
CA THR A 15 -7.94 -5.18 1.00
C THR A 15 -8.42 -4.66 2.35
N MET A 16 -7.51 -4.23 3.19
CA MET A 16 -7.88 -3.71 4.50
C MET A 16 -8.81 -2.51 4.37
N VAL A 17 -8.49 -1.60 3.46
CA VAL A 17 -9.35 -0.45 3.24
C VAL A 17 -10.73 -0.89 2.80
N GLN A 18 -10.80 -1.86 1.92
CA GLN A 18 -12.08 -2.35 1.41
C GLN A 18 -12.90 -3.04 2.47
N LEU A 19 -12.24 -3.60 3.46
CA LEU A 19 -12.93 -4.27 4.55
C LEU A 19 -13.39 -3.30 5.64
N GLY A 20 -13.15 -2.03 5.43
CA GLY A 20 -13.55 -1.04 6.43
C GLY A 20 -12.44 -0.63 7.37
N GLU A 21 -11.25 -1.24 7.22
CA GLU A 21 -10.11 -0.88 8.06
C GLU A 21 -9.28 0.15 7.33
N LYS A 22 -9.88 1.28 7.05
CA LYS A 22 -9.24 2.31 6.26
C LYS A 22 -7.93 2.81 6.87
N ASP A 23 -7.94 3.10 8.15
CA ASP A 23 -6.73 3.61 8.80
C ASP A 23 -5.60 2.60 8.70
N GLN A 24 -5.89 1.35 8.95
CA GLN A 24 -4.90 0.31 8.90
C GLN A 24 -4.38 0.14 7.46
N GLY A 25 -5.29 0.09 6.51
CA GLY A 25 -4.91 -0.06 5.11
C GLY A 25 -4.09 1.11 4.63
N CYS A 26 -4.47 2.32 5.00
CA CYS A 26 -3.72 3.50 4.59
C CYS A 26 -2.32 3.49 5.17
N LYS A 27 -2.18 3.06 6.41
CA LYS A 27 -0.86 2.95 7.01
C LYS A 27 0.00 1.96 6.24
N MET A 28 -0.57 0.83 5.86
CA MET A 28 0.18 -0.18 5.14
C MET A 28 0.62 0.34 3.78
N ILE A 29 -0.28 1.01 3.08
CA ILE A 29 0.06 1.54 1.76
C ILE A 29 1.09 2.65 1.87
N SER A 30 0.94 3.55 2.81
CA SER A 30 1.90 4.64 2.94
C SER A 30 3.24 4.15 3.45
N GLY A 31 3.25 3.05 4.21
CA GLY A 31 4.50 2.49 4.69
C GLY A 31 5.26 1.71 3.63
N LEU A 32 4.60 1.40 2.52
CA LEU A 32 5.22 0.62 1.47
C LEU A 32 6.53 1.23 0.98
N LYS A 33 6.52 2.52 0.78
CA LYS A 33 7.68 3.21 0.27
C LYS A 33 8.84 3.14 1.25
N LYS A 34 8.55 3.17 2.54
CA LYS A 34 9.58 3.07 3.55
C LYS A 34 10.11 1.67 3.67
N GLU A 35 9.22 0.69 3.62
CA GLU A 35 9.62 -0.70 3.74
C GLU A 35 10.36 -1.19 2.51
N TYR A 36 9.93 -0.73 1.36
CA TYR A 36 10.51 -1.18 0.10
C TYR A 36 10.87 -0.01 -0.78
N PRO A 37 11.88 0.75 -0.39
CA PRO A 37 12.26 1.93 -1.19
C PRO A 37 12.74 1.59 -2.59
N LYS A 38 13.14 0.34 -2.78
CA LYS A 38 13.58 -0.08 -4.11
C LYS A 38 12.52 -0.83 -4.89
N ALA A 39 11.29 -0.74 -4.47
CA ALA A 39 10.22 -1.38 -5.21
C ALA A 39 10.12 -0.75 -6.59
N SER A 40 9.53 -1.51 -7.54
CA SER A 40 9.42 -0.98 -8.89
C SER A 40 8.53 0.25 -8.91
N LYS A 41 8.75 1.09 -9.90
CA LYS A 41 7.95 2.29 -10.02
C LYS A 41 6.48 1.97 -10.17
N SER A 42 6.17 0.89 -10.87
CA SER A 42 4.78 0.50 -11.06
C SER A 42 4.08 0.30 -9.72
N VAL A 43 4.74 -0.39 -8.82
CA VAL A 43 4.16 -0.65 -7.51
C VAL A 43 4.01 0.62 -6.71
N LEU A 44 5.06 1.45 -6.73
CA LEU A 44 5.02 2.69 -5.97
C LEU A 44 3.98 3.65 -6.51
N GLN A 45 3.84 3.72 -7.83
CA GLN A 45 2.84 4.57 -8.43
C GLN A 45 1.44 4.10 -8.10
N LYS A 46 1.25 2.80 -8.12
CA LYS A 46 -0.05 2.26 -7.78
C LYS A 46 -0.38 2.55 -6.32
N ALA A 47 0.61 2.46 -5.45
CA ALA A 47 0.40 2.77 -4.05
C ALA A 47 -0.07 4.21 -3.88
N GLN A 48 0.59 5.13 -4.57
CA GLN A 48 0.20 6.53 -4.51
C GLN A 48 -1.22 6.73 -5.04
N TYR A 49 -1.52 6.07 -6.14
CA TYR A 49 -2.84 6.17 -6.73
C TYR A 49 -3.90 5.72 -5.75
N GLU A 50 -3.67 4.59 -5.10
CA GLU A 50 -4.64 4.06 -4.16
C GLU A 50 -4.78 4.96 -2.93
N GLN A 51 -3.69 5.56 -2.49
CA GLN A 51 -3.75 6.49 -1.38
C GLN A 51 -4.66 7.66 -1.70
N LYS A 52 -4.56 8.19 -2.90
CA LYS A 52 -5.41 9.29 -3.29
C LYS A 52 -6.84 8.82 -3.44
N LYS A 53 -7.02 7.65 -4.01
CA LYS A 53 -8.35 7.13 -4.24
C LYS A 53 -9.10 6.93 -2.92
N PHE A 54 -8.39 6.42 -1.92
CA PHE A 54 -9.00 6.20 -0.62
C PHE A 54 -8.92 7.42 0.29
N LYS A 55 -8.34 8.50 -0.23
CA LYS A 55 -8.20 9.72 0.58
C LYS A 55 -7.41 9.49 1.85
N CYS A 56 -6.36 8.72 1.75
CA CYS A 56 -5.50 8.49 2.89
C CYS A 56 -4.73 9.74 3.21
N LYS A 57 -4.56 10.00 4.50
CA LYS A 57 -3.75 11.12 4.87
C LYS A 57 -2.36 10.63 5.00
N SER A 58 -1.42 11.27 4.48
CA SER A 58 -0.05 10.81 4.64
C SER A 58 0.82 11.83 5.35
#